data_ff73f599cc50f67dd162384ce8a2605f
#
_entry.id   ff73f599cc50f67dd162384ce8a2605f
#
_cell.length_a   1.000
_cell.length_b   1.000
_cell.length_c   1.000
_cell.angle_alpha   90.00
_cell.angle_beta   90.00
_cell.angle_gamma   90.00
#
_symmetry.space_group_name_H-M   'P 1'
#
loop_
_entity.id
_entity.type
_entity.pdbx_description
1 polymer ?
#
loop_
_entity_poly.entity_id
_entity_poly.type
_entity_poly.pdbx_seq_one_letter_code
_entity_poly.pdbx_strand_id
1 'polypeptide(L)'
;IGFYGNENIDDLKLKKQLKGTKEMSRFTFYPDKAVSPYGENKPFSFNQYMRDWGFLSVSKTKALLDPYFRFKMFSGAKFDDKKYEEDKDKVLDYYNSMGYRDAQIVADTQYKTTAGNLNVDLKVNEGRRYYFGNITWKGNSKYTDSVLSVILAINKGDIYNVAILNKRLGKEAAQEGGDISGLYMDDGYLFFRAEPVETAVYNDTIDYEIRIMEGPQARIKNVTIAGNDKTKDYVIRRELRTVPGELFSRSDLIRSQRELANLQYFNQETINPGVVPNAEDGTVDINWKLKEKSSD
;
A
#
# COMPACT_ATOMS: atom_id res chain seq x y z
N ILE A 1 -22.40 -4.93 -10.51
CA ILE A 1 -21.38 -3.92 -10.81
C ILE A 1 -20.78 -4.27 -12.17
N GLY A 2 -20.75 -3.30 -13.11
CA GLY A 2 -20.14 -3.42 -14.43
C GLY A 2 -18.93 -2.51 -14.57
N PHE A 3 -17.91 -2.98 -15.32
CA PHE A 3 -16.79 -2.16 -15.76
C PHE A 3 -16.81 -2.08 -17.28
N TYR A 4 -16.50 -0.91 -17.82
CA TYR A 4 -16.52 -0.61 -19.24
C TYR A 4 -15.25 0.18 -19.63
N GLY A 5 -14.67 -0.10 -20.79
CA GLY A 5 -13.46 0.54 -21.26
C GLY A 5 -12.16 -0.03 -20.67
N ASN A 6 -12.25 -1.07 -19.84
CA ASN A 6 -11.12 -1.82 -19.31
C ASN A 6 -10.68 -2.91 -20.31
N GLU A 7 -9.77 -2.56 -21.21
CA GLU A 7 -9.30 -3.45 -22.27
C GLU A 7 -8.18 -4.40 -21.81
N ASN A 8 -7.33 -3.94 -20.89
CA ASN A 8 -6.12 -4.64 -20.43
C ASN A 8 -6.28 -5.31 -19.07
N ILE A 9 -7.18 -4.83 -18.22
CA ILE A 9 -7.41 -5.37 -16.89
C ILE A 9 -8.80 -5.99 -16.80
N ASP A 10 -8.86 -7.27 -16.39
CA ASP A 10 -10.11 -8.01 -16.28
C ASP A 10 -11.03 -7.44 -15.19
N ASP A 11 -12.34 -7.43 -15.47
CA ASP A 11 -13.42 -7.04 -14.52
C ASP A 11 -13.26 -7.69 -13.15
N LEU A 12 -12.88 -8.97 -13.11
CA LEU A 12 -12.75 -9.71 -11.86
C LEU A 12 -11.65 -9.14 -10.96
N LYS A 13 -10.57 -8.63 -11.54
CA LYS A 13 -9.47 -8.00 -10.80
C LYS A 13 -9.92 -6.64 -10.24
N LEU A 14 -10.65 -5.88 -11.03
CA LEU A 14 -11.23 -4.59 -10.63
C LEU A 14 -12.29 -4.76 -9.54
N LYS A 15 -13.21 -5.71 -9.70
CA LYS A 15 -14.21 -6.04 -8.68
C LYS A 15 -13.64 -6.45 -7.33
N LYS A 16 -12.45 -7.04 -7.30
CA LYS A 16 -11.73 -7.38 -6.06
C LYS A 16 -11.25 -6.15 -5.29
N GLN A 17 -11.05 -5.03 -5.96
CA GLN A 17 -10.66 -3.78 -5.31
C GLN A 17 -11.85 -3.11 -4.59
N LEU A 18 -13.08 -3.37 -5.02
CA LEU A 18 -14.30 -2.87 -4.39
C LEU A 18 -14.59 -3.62 -3.08
N LYS A 19 -13.86 -3.29 -2.02
CA LYS A 19 -13.94 -4.00 -0.72
C LYS A 19 -15.16 -3.57 0.09
N GLY A 20 -15.56 -2.31 -0.01
CA GLY A 20 -16.71 -1.72 0.67
C GLY A 20 -18.03 -1.91 -0.12
N THR A 21 -17.92 -1.93 -1.44
CA THR A 21 -19.05 -2.06 -2.36
C THR A 21 -19.14 -3.48 -2.90
N LYS A 22 -19.89 -4.33 -2.22
CA LYS A 22 -20.00 -5.75 -2.60
C LYS A 22 -21.28 -6.01 -3.39
N GLU A 23 -21.16 -6.88 -4.40
CA GLU A 23 -22.34 -7.37 -5.10
C GLU A 23 -23.20 -8.24 -4.18
N MET A 24 -24.53 -8.08 -4.26
CA MET A 24 -25.48 -8.79 -3.42
C MET A 24 -25.38 -10.32 -3.59
N SER A 25 -25.60 -11.03 -2.50
CA SER A 25 -25.72 -12.49 -2.48
C SER A 25 -26.91 -12.92 -3.33
N ARG A 26 -26.70 -13.76 -4.34
CA ARG A 26 -27.75 -14.24 -5.24
C ARG A 26 -27.49 -15.67 -5.70
N PHE A 27 -28.61 -16.39 -5.80
CA PHE A 27 -28.71 -17.60 -6.59
C PHE A 27 -29.71 -17.31 -7.73
N THR A 28 -29.21 -17.17 -8.95
CA THR A 28 -30.03 -16.78 -10.08
C THR A 28 -29.65 -17.58 -11.31
N PHE A 29 -30.63 -18.20 -11.97
CA PHE A 29 -30.46 -18.80 -13.27
C PHE A 29 -30.84 -17.76 -14.32
N TYR A 30 -30.06 -17.65 -15.39
CA TYR A 30 -30.28 -16.69 -16.48
C TYR A 30 -30.55 -15.26 -15.96
N PRO A 31 -29.59 -14.64 -15.27
CA PRO A 31 -29.80 -13.31 -14.72
C PRO A 31 -30.14 -12.31 -15.83
N ASP A 32 -31.12 -11.46 -15.56
CA ASP A 32 -31.53 -10.40 -16.49
C ASP A 32 -30.30 -9.55 -16.86
N LYS A 33 -30.08 -9.39 -18.16
CA LYS A 33 -29.06 -8.49 -18.67
C LYS A 33 -29.56 -7.07 -18.49
N ALA A 34 -29.04 -6.38 -17.50
CA ALA A 34 -29.27 -4.95 -17.40
C ALA A 34 -28.56 -4.26 -18.58
N VAL A 35 -29.31 -3.45 -19.31
CA VAL A 35 -28.75 -2.64 -20.39
C VAL A 35 -28.04 -1.45 -19.75
N SER A 36 -26.72 -1.45 -19.82
CA SER A 36 -25.90 -0.33 -19.35
C SER A 36 -25.96 0.83 -20.35
N PRO A 37 -25.93 2.10 -19.88
CA PRO A 37 -25.78 3.26 -20.77
C PRO A 37 -24.43 3.27 -21.51
N TYR A 38 -23.46 2.46 -21.09
CA TYR A 38 -22.12 2.39 -21.68
C TYR A 38 -21.93 1.24 -22.68
N GLY A 39 -23.01 0.51 -23.01
CA GLY A 39 -23.00 -0.59 -23.99
C GLY A 39 -23.12 -1.97 -23.36
N GLU A 40 -22.92 -3.00 -24.16
CA GLU A 40 -22.95 -4.38 -23.68
C GLU A 40 -21.60 -4.75 -23.06
N ASN A 41 -21.66 -5.33 -21.85
CA ASN A 41 -20.49 -5.95 -21.23
C ASN A 41 -20.07 -7.16 -22.06
N LYS A 42 -18.83 -7.22 -22.54
CA LYS A 42 -18.32 -8.36 -23.30
C LYS A 42 -18.28 -9.58 -22.38
N PRO A 43 -19.08 -10.62 -22.61
CA PRO A 43 -19.00 -11.81 -21.78
C PRO A 43 -17.64 -12.47 -21.98
N PHE A 44 -17.09 -13.04 -20.91
CA PHE A 44 -15.84 -13.78 -20.96
C PHE A 44 -15.99 -14.95 -21.96
N SER A 45 -15.22 -14.93 -23.06
CA SER A 45 -15.39 -15.87 -24.15
C SER A 45 -14.86 -17.26 -23.78
N PHE A 46 -15.55 -18.32 -24.22
CA PHE A 46 -15.09 -19.70 -24.07
C PHE A 46 -13.69 -19.92 -24.69
N ASN A 47 -13.41 -19.30 -25.83
CA ASN A 47 -12.08 -19.39 -26.48
C ASN A 47 -10.98 -18.74 -25.62
N GLN A 48 -11.27 -17.62 -24.99
CA GLN A 48 -10.38 -16.97 -24.03
C GLN A 48 -10.20 -17.82 -22.77
N TYR A 49 -11.27 -18.44 -22.27
CA TYR A 49 -11.23 -19.38 -21.15
C TYR A 49 -10.29 -20.56 -21.42
N MET A 50 -10.39 -21.17 -22.57
CA MET A 50 -9.53 -22.31 -22.95
C MET A 50 -8.07 -21.87 -23.15
N ARG A 51 -7.83 -20.74 -23.84
CA ARG A 51 -6.49 -20.20 -24.07
C ARG A 51 -5.76 -19.85 -22.78
N ASP A 52 -6.48 -19.32 -21.81
CA ASP A 52 -5.94 -18.86 -20.53
C ASP A 52 -5.93 -19.96 -19.45
N TRP A 53 -6.11 -21.23 -19.81
CA TRP A 53 -6.19 -22.38 -18.89
C TRP A 53 -7.21 -22.12 -17.76
N GLY A 54 -8.36 -21.56 -18.14
CA GLY A 54 -9.41 -21.13 -17.20
C GLY A 54 -9.95 -22.24 -16.30
N PHE A 55 -9.90 -23.51 -16.75
CA PHE A 55 -10.33 -24.68 -15.97
C PHE A 55 -9.48 -24.92 -14.71
N LEU A 56 -8.27 -24.38 -14.63
CA LEU A 56 -7.42 -24.40 -13.43
C LEU A 56 -7.73 -23.22 -12.49
N SER A 57 -8.64 -22.31 -12.85
CA SER A 57 -8.97 -21.12 -12.09
C SER A 57 -10.45 -21.06 -11.76
N VAL A 58 -10.78 -21.17 -10.47
CA VAL A 58 -12.17 -21.02 -9.96
C VAL A 58 -12.78 -19.66 -10.36
N SER A 59 -11.98 -18.60 -10.37
CA SER A 59 -12.45 -17.26 -10.74
C SER A 59 -12.80 -17.13 -12.22
N LYS A 60 -11.98 -17.72 -13.12
CA LYS A 60 -12.25 -17.72 -14.57
C LYS A 60 -13.43 -18.61 -14.93
N THR A 61 -13.54 -19.77 -14.29
CA THR A 61 -14.71 -20.66 -14.44
C THR A 61 -15.98 -19.95 -13.99
N LYS A 62 -15.92 -19.23 -12.87
CA LYS A 62 -17.04 -18.43 -12.39
C LYS A 62 -17.41 -17.31 -13.38
N ALA A 63 -16.44 -16.61 -13.95
CA ALA A 63 -16.69 -15.58 -14.96
C ALA A 63 -17.33 -16.12 -16.23
N LEU A 64 -16.93 -17.31 -16.68
CA LEU A 64 -17.54 -18.00 -17.83
C LEU A 64 -19.01 -18.38 -17.54
N LEU A 65 -19.29 -18.81 -16.32
CA LEU A 65 -20.64 -19.25 -15.91
C LEU A 65 -21.57 -18.09 -15.52
N ASP A 66 -21.04 -16.91 -15.15
CA ASP A 66 -21.82 -15.78 -14.64
C ASP A 66 -22.99 -15.31 -15.55
N PRO A 67 -22.89 -15.36 -16.90
CA PRO A 67 -24.00 -15.05 -17.78
C PRO A 67 -25.16 -16.05 -17.72
N TYR A 68 -24.91 -17.30 -17.31
CA TYR A 68 -25.89 -18.40 -17.28
C TYR A 68 -26.33 -18.70 -15.85
N PHE A 69 -25.39 -18.61 -14.91
CA PHE A 69 -25.59 -19.02 -13.53
C PHE A 69 -24.78 -18.13 -12.58
N ARG A 70 -25.46 -17.41 -11.72
CA ARG A 70 -24.84 -16.51 -10.75
C ARG A 70 -25.07 -17.02 -9.34
N PHE A 71 -23.99 -17.40 -8.67
CA PHE A 71 -23.98 -17.90 -7.31
C PHE A 71 -23.09 -17.03 -6.42
N LYS A 72 -23.70 -16.29 -5.47
CA LYS A 72 -22.99 -15.51 -4.47
C LYS A 72 -23.62 -15.77 -3.11
N MET A 73 -22.86 -16.35 -2.18
CA MET A 73 -23.30 -16.59 -0.80
C MET A 73 -22.65 -15.60 0.16
N PHE A 74 -23.39 -15.29 1.24
CA PHE A 74 -22.91 -14.55 2.41
C PHE A 74 -22.44 -13.10 2.15
N SER A 75 -22.92 -12.40 1.16
CA SER A 75 -22.70 -10.96 1.03
C SER A 75 -23.99 -10.19 1.31
N GLY A 76 -24.06 -9.56 2.47
CA GLY A 76 -25.06 -8.52 2.73
C GLY A 76 -24.60 -7.24 2.02
N ALA A 77 -25.31 -6.82 0.98
CA ALA A 77 -24.96 -5.63 0.24
C ALA A 77 -25.96 -4.52 0.56
N LYS A 78 -25.57 -3.62 1.46
CA LYS A 78 -26.15 -2.30 1.55
C LYS A 78 -25.18 -1.36 0.83
N PHE A 79 -25.69 -0.62 -0.17
CA PHE A 79 -24.88 0.38 -0.87
C PHE A 79 -24.61 1.55 0.08
N ASP A 80 -23.35 1.97 0.12
CA ASP A 80 -22.85 3.06 0.95
C ASP A 80 -22.01 3.96 0.04
N ASP A 81 -22.49 5.17 -0.20
CA ASP A 81 -21.86 6.13 -1.11
C ASP A 81 -20.42 6.45 -0.71
N LYS A 82 -20.16 6.60 0.60
CA LYS A 82 -18.82 6.93 1.09
C LYS A 82 -17.81 5.79 0.80
N LYS A 83 -18.22 4.56 1.08
CA LYS A 83 -17.40 3.38 0.78
C LYS A 83 -17.20 3.17 -0.71
N TYR A 84 -18.18 3.55 -1.50
CA TYR A 84 -18.09 3.49 -2.96
C TYR A 84 -17.06 4.47 -3.50
N GLU A 85 -17.01 5.70 -2.99
CA GLU A 85 -15.97 6.66 -3.35
C GLU A 85 -14.56 6.14 -2.99
N GLU A 86 -14.39 5.63 -1.76
CA GLU A 86 -13.13 5.01 -1.33
C GLU A 86 -12.72 3.80 -2.21
N ASP A 87 -13.69 3.05 -2.70
CA ASP A 87 -13.44 1.90 -3.57
C ASP A 87 -13.07 2.32 -5.00
N LYS A 88 -13.57 3.45 -5.50
CA LYS A 88 -13.13 4.04 -6.78
C LYS A 88 -11.64 4.42 -6.72
N ASP A 89 -11.19 5.01 -5.63
CA ASP A 89 -9.78 5.33 -5.41
C ASP A 89 -8.92 4.06 -5.43
N LYS A 90 -9.36 2.98 -4.78
CA LYS A 90 -8.65 1.69 -4.80
C LYS A 90 -8.57 1.06 -6.20
N VAL A 91 -9.59 1.27 -7.02
CA VAL A 91 -9.55 0.84 -8.44
C VAL A 91 -8.48 1.61 -9.20
N LEU A 92 -8.39 2.93 -9.01
CA LEU A 92 -7.35 3.75 -9.63
C LEU A 92 -5.95 3.42 -9.09
N ASP A 93 -5.80 3.20 -7.78
CA ASP A 93 -4.55 2.73 -7.18
C ASP A 93 -4.10 1.39 -7.78
N TYR A 94 -5.05 0.49 -8.03
CA TYR A 94 -4.74 -0.78 -8.68
C TYR A 94 -4.26 -0.58 -10.12
N TYR A 95 -4.89 0.30 -10.90
CA TYR A 95 -4.42 0.67 -12.23
C TYR A 95 -3.01 1.26 -12.19
N ASN A 96 -2.78 2.20 -11.28
CA ASN A 96 -1.46 2.80 -11.06
C ASN A 96 -0.40 1.74 -10.72
N SER A 97 -0.75 0.76 -9.88
CA SER A 97 0.16 -0.33 -9.51
C SER A 97 0.51 -1.26 -10.68
N MET A 98 -0.31 -1.26 -11.73
CA MET A 98 -0.11 -2.04 -12.95
C MET A 98 0.54 -1.23 -14.08
N GLY A 99 0.96 0.01 -13.81
CA GLY A 99 1.62 0.89 -14.74
C GLY A 99 0.71 1.87 -15.49
N TYR A 100 -0.57 1.85 -15.25
CA TYR A 100 -1.54 2.74 -15.90
C TYR A 100 -1.68 4.04 -15.10
N ARG A 101 -0.66 4.89 -15.17
CA ARG A 101 -0.58 6.17 -14.45
C ARG A 101 -1.74 7.12 -14.73
N ASP A 102 -2.18 7.17 -15.99
CA ASP A 102 -3.18 8.12 -16.46
C ASP A 102 -4.60 7.52 -16.44
N ALA A 103 -4.78 6.38 -15.78
CA ALA A 103 -6.08 5.75 -15.66
C ALA A 103 -7.07 6.64 -14.92
N GLN A 104 -8.27 6.75 -15.48
CA GLN A 104 -9.34 7.59 -14.94
C GLN A 104 -10.69 6.89 -15.02
N ILE A 105 -11.52 7.09 -14.01
CA ILE A 105 -12.96 6.78 -14.09
C ILE A 105 -13.63 7.98 -14.75
N VAL A 106 -13.97 7.82 -16.03
CA VAL A 106 -14.52 8.92 -16.84
C VAL A 106 -16.02 9.12 -16.63
N ALA A 107 -16.70 8.08 -16.18
CA ALA A 107 -18.12 8.17 -15.80
C ALA A 107 -18.48 7.02 -14.86
N ASP A 108 -19.41 7.27 -13.97
CA ASP A 108 -20.09 6.25 -13.17
C ASP A 108 -21.60 6.49 -13.20
N THR A 109 -22.37 5.43 -13.19
CA THR A 109 -23.81 5.50 -13.24
C THR A 109 -24.43 4.49 -12.30
N GLN A 110 -25.39 4.96 -11.52
CA GLN A 110 -26.19 4.15 -10.61
C GLN A 110 -27.62 4.15 -11.11
N TYR A 111 -28.18 2.98 -11.34
CA TYR A 111 -29.57 2.85 -11.79
C TYR A 111 -30.26 1.61 -11.20
N LYS A 112 -31.58 1.69 -11.04
CA LYS A 112 -32.37 0.57 -10.54
C LYS A 112 -32.87 -0.27 -11.71
N THR A 113 -32.75 -1.58 -11.58
CA THR A 113 -33.36 -2.51 -12.51
C THR A 113 -34.86 -2.64 -12.24
N THR A 114 -35.59 -3.22 -13.18
CA THR A 114 -37.06 -3.55 -13.03
C THR A 114 -37.32 -4.44 -11.79
N ALA A 115 -36.32 -5.25 -11.39
CA ALA A 115 -36.37 -6.06 -10.18
C ALA A 115 -36.03 -5.29 -8.88
N GLY A 116 -35.87 -3.96 -8.95
CA GLY A 116 -35.59 -3.09 -7.80
C GLY A 116 -34.12 -3.13 -7.28
N ASN A 117 -33.23 -3.82 -7.98
CA ASN A 117 -31.83 -3.87 -7.60
C ASN A 117 -31.05 -2.66 -8.12
N LEU A 118 -30.13 -2.16 -7.30
CA LEU A 118 -29.21 -1.12 -7.71
C LEU A 118 -28.07 -1.73 -8.55
N ASN A 119 -27.91 -1.24 -9.76
CA ASN A 119 -26.73 -1.49 -10.59
C ASN A 119 -25.80 -0.30 -10.53
N VAL A 120 -24.53 -0.58 -10.56
CA VAL A 120 -23.45 0.42 -10.57
C VAL A 120 -22.50 0.07 -11.70
N ASP A 121 -22.36 0.98 -12.65
CA ASP A 121 -21.50 0.81 -13.82
C ASP A 121 -20.45 1.91 -13.85
N LEU A 122 -19.17 1.50 -13.97
CA LEU A 122 -18.03 2.37 -14.06
C LEU A 122 -17.43 2.31 -15.47
N LYS A 123 -17.28 3.47 -16.09
CA LYS A 123 -16.54 3.60 -17.35
C LYS A 123 -15.12 4.10 -17.05
N VAL A 124 -14.13 3.30 -17.43
CA VAL A 124 -12.73 3.57 -17.20
C VAL A 124 -12.04 3.92 -18.53
N ASN A 125 -11.13 4.87 -18.48
CA ASN A 125 -10.12 5.08 -19.50
C ASN A 125 -8.79 4.65 -18.89
N GLU A 126 -8.20 3.54 -19.36
CA GLU A 126 -6.96 3.00 -18.80
C GLU A 126 -5.73 3.86 -19.14
N GLY A 127 -5.78 4.59 -20.25
CA GLY A 127 -4.62 5.30 -20.77
C GLY A 127 -3.52 4.36 -21.26
N ARG A 128 -2.26 4.84 -21.22
CA ARG A 128 -1.09 4.07 -21.61
C ARG A 128 -0.45 3.41 -20.40
N ARG A 129 0.24 2.30 -20.65
CA ARG A 129 1.05 1.63 -19.63
C ARG A 129 2.45 2.22 -19.64
N TYR A 130 2.91 2.69 -18.49
CA TYR A 130 4.23 3.28 -18.31
C TYR A 130 5.23 2.32 -17.67
N TYR A 131 6.52 2.62 -17.92
CA TYR A 131 7.66 1.88 -17.39
C TYR A 131 8.67 2.83 -16.77
N PHE A 132 9.45 2.35 -15.81
CA PHE A 132 10.57 3.10 -15.29
C PHE A 132 11.67 3.24 -16.33
N GLY A 133 12.16 4.46 -16.49
CA GLY A 133 13.33 4.80 -17.29
C GLY A 133 14.61 4.79 -16.46
N ASN A 134 15.47 5.79 -16.71
CA ASN A 134 16.68 5.97 -15.93
C ASN A 134 16.34 6.56 -14.56
N ILE A 135 16.97 6.01 -13.50
CA ILE A 135 16.88 6.56 -12.15
C ILE A 135 18.27 7.05 -11.76
N THR A 136 18.35 8.34 -11.45
CA THR A 136 19.58 9.02 -11.03
C THR A 136 19.46 9.51 -9.60
N TRP A 137 20.59 9.67 -8.93
CA TRP A 137 20.67 10.08 -7.54
C TRP A 137 21.35 11.43 -7.42
N LYS A 138 20.90 12.27 -6.48
CA LYS A 138 21.48 13.56 -6.22
C LYS A 138 21.43 13.89 -4.73
N GLY A 139 22.58 14.33 -4.18
CA GLY A 139 22.69 14.73 -2.77
C GLY A 139 23.06 13.59 -1.81
N ASN A 140 23.38 12.40 -2.34
CA ASN A 140 23.80 11.23 -1.57
C ASN A 140 25.34 11.26 -1.35
N SER A 141 25.78 11.82 -0.23
CA SER A 141 27.20 11.88 0.15
C SER A 141 27.65 10.63 0.90
N LYS A 142 26.75 10.02 1.68
CA LYS A 142 27.04 8.87 2.55
C LYS A 142 27.12 7.55 1.77
N TYR A 143 26.18 7.30 0.90
CA TYR A 143 26.08 6.06 0.14
C TYR A 143 26.20 6.31 -1.36
N THR A 144 26.85 5.38 -2.06
CA THR A 144 27.02 5.45 -3.51
C THR A 144 25.70 5.14 -4.24
N ASP A 145 25.55 5.64 -5.47
CA ASP A 145 24.42 5.36 -6.36
C ASP A 145 24.19 3.85 -6.51
N SER A 146 25.27 3.07 -6.59
CA SER A 146 25.17 1.61 -6.72
C SER A 146 24.49 0.95 -5.52
N VAL A 147 24.83 1.37 -4.29
CA VAL A 147 24.21 0.85 -3.06
C VAL A 147 22.75 1.22 -3.00
N LEU A 148 22.43 2.48 -3.27
CA LEU A 148 21.04 2.96 -3.26
C LEU A 148 20.19 2.27 -4.32
N SER A 149 20.73 2.07 -5.53
CA SER A 149 20.03 1.38 -6.63
C SER A 149 19.75 -0.09 -6.31
N VAL A 150 20.66 -0.78 -5.62
CA VAL A 150 20.43 -2.17 -5.17
C VAL A 150 19.27 -2.25 -4.17
N ILE A 151 19.20 -1.31 -3.22
CA ILE A 151 18.13 -1.26 -2.21
C ILE A 151 16.81 -0.84 -2.82
N LEU A 152 16.84 0.14 -3.74
CA LEU A 152 15.65 0.56 -4.47
C LEU A 152 15.03 -0.60 -5.26
N ALA A 153 15.88 -1.47 -5.83
CA ALA A 153 15.48 -2.65 -6.58
C ALA A 153 14.41 -2.36 -7.65
N ILE A 154 14.56 -1.24 -8.35
CA ILE A 154 13.76 -0.84 -9.51
C ILE A 154 14.72 -0.63 -10.67
N ASN A 155 14.50 -1.34 -11.76
CA ASN A 155 15.35 -1.29 -12.94
C ASN A 155 14.64 -0.58 -14.09
N LYS A 156 15.44 -0.07 -15.02
CA LYS A 156 14.93 0.45 -16.27
C LYS A 156 14.15 -0.63 -17.02
N GLY A 157 12.92 -0.30 -17.44
CA GLY A 157 11.99 -1.22 -18.11
C GLY A 157 11.04 -1.95 -17.18
N ASP A 158 11.20 -1.83 -15.84
CA ASP A 158 10.20 -2.33 -14.91
C ASP A 158 8.89 -1.56 -15.06
N ILE A 159 7.78 -2.22 -14.78
CA ILE A 159 6.46 -1.60 -14.82
C ILE A 159 6.42 -0.46 -13.83
N TYR A 160 6.00 0.73 -14.29
CA TYR A 160 5.82 1.88 -13.44
C TYR A 160 4.86 1.59 -12.28
N ASN A 161 5.31 1.84 -11.07
CA ASN A 161 4.52 1.69 -9.86
C ASN A 161 5.02 2.65 -8.78
N VAL A 162 4.31 3.76 -8.62
CA VAL A 162 4.69 4.81 -7.66
C VAL A 162 4.60 4.34 -6.21
N ALA A 163 3.70 3.43 -5.90
CA ALA A 163 3.58 2.89 -4.55
C ALA A 163 4.81 2.07 -4.15
N ILE A 164 5.33 1.23 -5.07
CA ILE A 164 6.59 0.50 -4.85
C ILE A 164 7.75 1.49 -4.70
N LEU A 165 7.84 2.51 -5.56
CA LEU A 165 8.88 3.54 -5.48
C LEU A 165 8.86 4.22 -4.09
N ASN A 166 7.71 4.71 -3.66
CA ASN A 166 7.55 5.37 -2.35
C ASN A 166 7.87 4.42 -1.19
N LYS A 167 7.42 3.17 -1.25
CA LYS A 167 7.74 2.15 -0.25
C LYS A 167 9.24 1.89 -0.16
N ARG A 168 9.95 1.76 -1.29
CA ARG A 168 11.40 1.52 -1.34
C ARG A 168 12.22 2.74 -0.90
N LEU A 169 11.69 3.93 -1.11
CA LEU A 169 12.28 5.16 -0.57
C LEU A 169 12.04 5.34 0.94
N GLY A 170 11.08 4.61 1.52
CA GLY A 170 10.72 4.69 2.93
C GLY A 170 9.75 5.84 3.26
N LYS A 171 8.98 6.32 2.28
CA LYS A 171 7.92 7.31 2.51
C LYS A 171 6.71 6.74 3.26
N GLU A 172 6.49 5.43 3.15
CA GLU A 172 5.50 4.71 3.92
C GLU A 172 6.19 4.00 5.08
N ALA A 173 5.58 4.02 6.26
CA ALA A 173 6.14 3.38 7.44
C ALA A 173 6.24 1.85 7.24
N ALA A 174 7.36 1.38 6.76
CA ALA A 174 7.65 -0.05 6.69
C ALA A 174 8.07 -0.54 8.07
N GLN A 175 7.36 -1.54 8.59
CA GLN A 175 7.66 -2.14 9.90
C GLN A 175 8.95 -2.96 9.92
N GLU A 176 9.50 -3.33 8.77
CA GLU A 176 10.58 -4.32 8.68
C GLU A 176 11.94 -3.77 8.24
N GLY A 177 12.05 -2.48 7.94
CA GLY A 177 13.29 -1.92 7.37
C GLY A 177 13.52 -2.41 5.93
N GLY A 178 14.73 -2.19 5.39
CA GLY A 178 15.09 -2.59 4.03
C GLY A 178 14.69 -1.57 2.97
N ASP A 179 14.28 -0.39 3.38
CA ASP A 179 14.10 0.79 2.54
C ASP A 179 15.28 1.77 2.69
N ILE A 180 15.38 2.72 1.77
CA ILE A 180 16.47 3.70 1.75
C ILE A 180 16.44 4.60 2.98
N SER A 181 15.26 5.02 3.42
CA SER A 181 15.13 5.83 4.64
C SER A 181 15.63 5.06 5.87
N GLY A 182 15.31 3.77 5.97
CA GLY A 182 15.79 2.89 7.03
C GLY A 182 17.31 2.78 7.06
N LEU A 183 17.94 2.59 5.89
CA LEU A 183 19.41 2.54 5.77
C LEU A 183 20.08 3.78 6.35
N TYR A 184 19.57 4.98 5.99
CA TYR A 184 20.11 6.24 6.51
C TYR A 184 19.81 6.43 7.99
N MET A 185 18.60 6.11 8.43
CA MET A 185 18.20 6.23 9.84
C MET A 185 18.95 5.28 10.76
N ASP A 186 19.40 4.13 10.27
CA ASP A 186 20.24 3.21 11.05
C ASP A 186 21.67 3.73 11.28
N ASP A 187 22.11 4.65 10.43
CA ASP A 187 23.34 5.39 10.60
C ASP A 187 23.16 6.77 11.27
N GLY A 188 22.02 7.00 11.90
CA GLY A 188 21.75 8.21 12.67
C GLY A 188 21.13 9.37 11.88
N TYR A 189 20.93 9.25 10.58
CA TYR A 189 20.37 10.34 9.75
C TYR A 189 18.84 10.46 9.90
N LEU A 190 18.40 10.83 11.11
CA LEU A 190 16.98 10.94 11.47
C LEU A 190 16.22 11.95 10.60
N PHE A 191 16.90 12.97 10.12
CA PHE A 191 16.30 14.04 9.30
C PHE A 191 16.36 13.76 7.80
N PHE A 192 16.75 12.54 7.42
CA PHE A 192 16.83 12.11 6.03
C PHE A 192 15.49 12.27 5.29
N ARG A 193 15.59 12.74 4.05
CA ARG A 193 14.47 12.82 3.11
C ARG A 193 14.93 12.43 1.72
N ALA A 194 14.10 11.69 1.01
CA ALA A 194 14.30 11.35 -0.38
C ALA A 194 13.06 11.71 -1.19
N GLU A 195 13.23 12.52 -2.22
CA GLU A 195 12.14 12.96 -3.07
C GLU A 195 12.37 12.53 -4.53
N PRO A 196 11.52 11.64 -5.07
CA PRO A 196 11.56 11.29 -6.48
C PRO A 196 10.97 12.44 -7.30
N VAL A 197 11.72 12.90 -8.26
CA VAL A 197 11.34 13.94 -9.21
C VAL A 197 11.35 13.36 -10.62
N GLU A 198 10.23 13.44 -11.32
CA GLU A 198 10.16 13.07 -12.73
C GLU A 198 10.96 14.08 -13.56
N THR A 199 11.93 13.61 -14.31
CA THR A 199 12.79 14.48 -15.14
C THR A 199 12.42 14.45 -16.60
N ALA A 200 11.93 13.33 -17.10
CA ALA A 200 11.47 13.18 -18.47
C ALA A 200 10.40 12.10 -18.59
N VAL A 201 9.46 12.32 -19.50
CA VAL A 201 8.45 11.33 -19.90
C VAL A 201 8.48 11.23 -21.41
N TYR A 202 8.80 10.05 -21.94
CA TYR A 202 8.89 9.83 -23.40
C TYR A 202 8.58 8.35 -23.72
N ASN A 203 7.83 8.13 -24.77
CA ASN A 203 7.52 6.78 -25.28
C ASN A 203 7.10 5.78 -24.18
N ASP A 204 6.17 6.18 -23.30
CA ASP A 204 5.69 5.36 -22.18
C ASP A 204 6.77 5.05 -21.10
N THR A 205 7.87 5.78 -21.09
CA THR A 205 8.97 5.65 -20.13
C THR A 205 9.12 6.93 -19.31
N ILE A 206 9.33 6.77 -17.99
CA ILE A 206 9.47 7.88 -17.05
C ILE A 206 10.84 7.80 -16.38
N ASP A 207 11.66 8.83 -16.58
CA ASP A 207 12.94 9.00 -15.91
C ASP A 207 12.78 9.74 -14.58
N TYR A 208 13.52 9.32 -13.57
CA TYR A 208 13.50 9.90 -12.24
C TYR A 208 14.88 10.40 -11.79
N GLU A 209 14.89 11.52 -11.09
CA GLU A 209 16.00 11.97 -10.26
C GLU A 209 15.55 11.88 -8.79
N ILE A 210 16.20 11.03 -8.00
CA ILE A 210 15.95 10.93 -6.56
C ILE A 210 16.81 11.97 -5.85
N ARG A 211 16.17 12.99 -5.31
CA ARG A 211 16.84 14.06 -4.56
C ARG A 211 16.89 13.69 -3.09
N ILE A 212 18.10 13.55 -2.57
CA ILE A 212 18.38 13.19 -1.19
C ILE A 212 18.82 14.42 -0.41
N MET A 213 18.22 14.59 0.76
CA MET A 213 18.67 15.49 1.81
C MET A 213 19.02 14.62 3.03
N GLU A 214 20.32 14.44 3.27
CA GLU A 214 20.80 13.56 4.35
C GLU A 214 20.55 14.18 5.73
N GLY A 215 20.76 15.48 5.88
CA GLY A 215 20.70 16.18 7.15
C GLY A 215 21.84 15.78 8.10
N PRO A 216 21.88 16.31 9.33
CA PRO A 216 22.84 15.92 10.36
C PRO A 216 22.47 14.57 10.98
N GLN A 217 23.50 13.86 11.49
CA GLN A 217 23.28 12.69 12.34
C GLN A 217 22.71 13.11 13.70
N ALA A 218 21.73 12.39 14.19
CA ALA A 218 21.12 12.58 15.50
C ALA A 218 21.65 11.57 16.52
N ARG A 219 21.94 12.07 17.74
CA ARG A 219 22.28 11.23 18.90
C ARG A 219 21.12 11.17 19.88
N ILE A 220 20.95 10.01 20.50
CA ILE A 220 19.95 9.83 21.57
C ILE A 220 20.40 10.63 22.80
N LYS A 221 19.57 11.59 23.23
CA LYS A 221 19.82 12.41 24.41
C LYS A 221 19.22 11.77 25.65
N ASN A 222 17.92 11.51 25.62
CA ASN A 222 17.22 10.91 26.74
C ASN A 222 16.37 9.71 26.28
N VAL A 223 16.27 8.72 27.17
CA VAL A 223 15.33 7.60 27.02
C VAL A 223 14.46 7.56 28.26
N THR A 224 13.18 7.90 28.12
CA THR A 224 12.20 7.94 29.21
C THR A 224 11.23 6.76 29.09
N ILE A 225 10.78 6.26 30.24
CA ILE A 225 9.83 5.13 30.34
C ILE A 225 8.69 5.60 31.25
N ALA A 226 7.47 5.33 30.84
CA ALA A 226 6.26 5.68 31.63
C ALA A 226 5.19 4.59 31.48
N GLY A 227 4.38 4.42 32.54
CA GLY A 227 3.28 3.43 32.57
C GLY A 227 3.69 2.02 32.97
N ASN A 228 4.83 1.92 33.69
CA ASN A 228 5.36 0.68 34.26
C ASN A 228 5.20 0.66 35.79
N ASP A 229 3.96 0.76 36.26
CA ASP A 229 3.64 0.93 37.69
C ASP A 229 4.09 -0.28 38.55
N LYS A 230 4.02 -1.49 38.02
CA LYS A 230 4.42 -2.74 38.69
C LYS A 230 5.79 -3.24 38.23
N THR A 231 6.14 -3.05 36.96
CA THR A 231 7.39 -3.53 36.36
C THR A 231 8.53 -2.58 36.70
N LYS A 232 9.60 -3.09 37.28
CA LYS A 232 10.78 -2.29 37.60
C LYS A 232 11.46 -1.76 36.34
N ASP A 233 11.92 -0.51 36.38
CA ASP A 233 12.54 0.21 35.26
C ASP A 233 13.73 -0.56 34.61
N TYR A 234 14.58 -1.22 35.43
CA TYR A 234 15.73 -1.97 34.93
C TYR A 234 15.33 -3.19 34.06
N VAL A 235 14.11 -3.76 34.29
CA VAL A 235 13.61 -4.88 33.47
C VAL A 235 13.33 -4.43 32.05
N ILE A 236 12.82 -3.21 31.92
CA ILE A 236 12.52 -2.60 30.61
C ILE A 236 13.81 -2.16 29.96
N ARG A 237 14.67 -1.44 30.68
CA ARG A 237 15.91 -0.87 30.11
C ARG A 237 16.85 -1.89 29.53
N ARG A 238 16.93 -3.10 30.10
CA ARG A 238 17.79 -4.17 29.57
C ARG A 238 17.35 -4.69 28.21
N GLU A 239 16.08 -4.51 27.85
CA GLU A 239 15.52 -4.92 26.54
C GLU A 239 15.64 -3.81 25.49
N LEU A 240 15.96 -2.58 25.93
CA LEU A 240 16.13 -1.45 25.01
C LEU A 240 17.52 -1.48 24.37
N ARG A 241 17.54 -1.35 23.06
CA ARG A 241 18.75 -1.15 22.26
C ARG A 241 19.08 0.33 22.07
N THR A 242 18.14 1.20 22.42
CA THR A 242 18.28 2.66 22.32
C THR A 242 18.91 3.18 23.60
N VAL A 243 20.19 3.56 23.54
CA VAL A 243 20.99 4.00 24.70
C VAL A 243 21.34 5.47 24.56
N PRO A 244 21.21 6.29 25.63
CA PRO A 244 21.64 7.67 25.60
C PRO A 244 23.11 7.84 25.21
N GLY A 245 23.40 8.81 24.32
CA GLY A 245 24.75 9.07 23.78
C GLY A 245 25.07 8.34 22.48
N GLU A 246 24.38 7.27 22.15
CA GLU A 246 24.55 6.55 20.88
C GLU A 246 23.84 7.25 19.71
N LEU A 247 24.22 6.90 18.49
CA LEU A 247 23.50 7.35 17.30
C LEU A 247 22.10 6.78 17.27
N PHE A 248 21.16 7.53 16.73
CA PHE A 248 19.82 7.02 16.48
C PHE A 248 19.88 5.87 15.46
N SER A 249 19.13 4.79 15.72
CA SER A 249 18.93 3.70 14.79
C SER A 249 17.46 3.27 14.79
N ARG A 250 16.86 3.28 13.61
CA ARG A 250 15.47 2.83 13.42
C ARG A 250 15.32 1.33 13.70
N SER A 251 16.28 0.55 13.26
CA SER A 251 16.31 -0.89 13.50
C SER A 251 16.41 -1.22 15.00
N ASP A 252 17.19 -0.48 15.76
CA ASP A 252 17.29 -0.68 17.22
C ASP A 252 16.03 -0.26 17.95
N LEU A 253 15.32 0.77 17.45
CA LEU A 253 14.03 1.18 17.97
C LEU A 253 12.97 0.08 17.75
N ILE A 254 12.88 -0.46 16.54
CA ILE A 254 11.96 -1.54 16.18
C ILE A 254 12.29 -2.81 16.96
N ARG A 255 13.59 -3.14 17.11
CA ARG A 255 14.04 -4.28 17.90
C ARG A 255 13.66 -4.14 19.36
N SER A 256 13.89 -2.97 19.95
CA SER A 256 13.48 -2.66 21.34
C SER A 256 11.97 -2.82 21.54
N GLN A 257 11.15 -2.33 20.60
CA GLN A 257 9.71 -2.51 20.62
C GLN A 257 9.32 -3.99 20.61
N ARG A 258 9.97 -4.78 19.76
CA ARG A 258 9.74 -6.24 19.66
C ARG A 258 10.16 -6.98 20.93
N GLU A 259 11.30 -6.63 21.52
CA GLU A 259 11.77 -7.23 22.78
C GLU A 259 10.82 -6.91 23.95
N LEU A 260 10.34 -5.67 24.06
CA LEU A 260 9.34 -5.30 25.06
C LEU A 260 8.00 -6.05 24.85
N ALA A 261 7.59 -6.26 23.59
CA ALA A 261 6.40 -7.05 23.28
C ALA A 261 6.55 -8.53 23.70
N ASN A 262 7.75 -9.09 23.56
CA ASN A 262 8.08 -10.48 23.91
C ASN A 262 8.03 -10.73 25.42
N LEU A 263 8.23 -9.73 26.27
CA LEU A 263 8.08 -9.86 27.73
C LEU A 263 6.66 -10.23 28.14
N GLN A 264 5.66 -9.95 27.30
CA GLN A 264 4.23 -10.19 27.54
C GLN A 264 3.63 -9.47 28.78
N TYR A 265 4.39 -8.60 29.42
CA TYR A 265 3.94 -7.81 30.57
C TYR A 265 3.07 -6.63 30.15
N PHE A 266 3.23 -6.16 28.90
CA PHE A 266 2.59 -4.98 28.37
C PHE A 266 1.58 -5.30 27.28
N ASN A 267 0.57 -4.44 27.13
CA ASN A 267 -0.33 -4.49 25.97
C ASN A 267 0.43 -4.10 24.71
N GLN A 268 0.56 -5.04 23.77
CA GLN A 268 1.34 -4.86 22.53
C GLN A 268 0.89 -3.67 21.69
N GLU A 269 -0.41 -3.36 21.67
CA GLU A 269 -0.98 -2.23 20.95
C GLU A 269 -0.52 -0.87 21.50
N THR A 270 -0.07 -0.84 22.74
CA THR A 270 0.35 0.41 23.42
C THR A 270 1.86 0.60 23.44
N ILE A 271 2.66 -0.40 23.03
CA ILE A 271 4.12 -0.30 22.95
C ILE A 271 4.46 0.53 21.71
N ASN A 272 4.48 1.84 21.87
CA ASN A 272 4.83 2.75 20.79
C ASN A 272 5.84 3.78 21.29
N PRO A 273 7.09 3.79 20.76
CA PRO A 273 8.08 4.78 21.13
C PRO A 273 7.72 6.14 20.54
N GLY A 274 7.64 7.16 21.38
CA GLY A 274 7.60 8.54 20.96
C GLY A 274 9.03 9.00 20.62
N VAL A 275 9.27 9.32 19.35
CA VAL A 275 10.54 9.87 18.88
C VAL A 275 10.38 11.38 18.75
N VAL A 276 11.11 12.14 19.55
CA VAL A 276 11.05 13.62 19.57
C VAL A 276 12.41 14.17 19.13
N PRO A 277 12.54 14.52 17.83
CA PRO A 277 13.78 15.06 17.33
C PRO A 277 13.96 16.53 17.76
N ASN A 278 15.20 16.91 18.10
CA ASN A 278 15.62 18.28 18.29
C ASN A 278 16.62 18.63 17.20
N ALA A 279 16.16 19.34 16.18
CA ALA A 279 16.95 19.71 15.03
C ALA A 279 18.03 20.77 15.35
N GLU A 280 17.85 21.55 16.45
CA GLU A 280 18.77 22.61 16.82
C GLU A 280 20.09 22.08 17.37
N ASP A 281 20.04 21.02 18.18
CA ASP A 281 21.24 20.42 18.80
C ASP A 281 21.62 19.06 18.21
N GLY A 282 20.89 18.57 17.20
CA GLY A 282 21.17 17.28 16.54
C GLY A 282 20.91 16.09 17.45
N THR A 283 20.01 16.21 18.41
CA THR A 283 19.66 15.15 19.35
C THR A 283 18.23 14.65 19.18
N VAL A 284 17.92 13.54 19.83
CA VAL A 284 16.59 12.96 19.84
C VAL A 284 16.27 12.39 21.21
N ASP A 285 15.06 12.65 21.69
CA ASP A 285 14.50 12.02 22.88
C ASP A 285 13.59 10.87 22.48
N ILE A 286 13.71 9.73 23.18
CA ILE A 286 12.90 8.54 22.96
C ILE A 286 12.03 8.32 24.20
N ASN A 287 10.71 8.34 24.02
CA ASN A 287 9.74 8.22 25.10
C ASN A 287 8.93 6.92 24.95
N TRP A 288 9.20 5.95 25.82
CA TRP A 288 8.44 4.70 25.86
C TRP A 288 7.21 4.87 26.74
N LYS A 289 6.03 4.87 26.13
CA LYS A 289 4.75 4.83 26.82
C LYS A 289 4.24 3.41 26.81
N LEU A 290 4.11 2.81 27.99
CA LEU A 290 3.72 1.42 28.17
C LEU A 290 2.40 1.35 28.92
N LYS A 291 1.65 0.28 28.74
CA LYS A 291 0.48 -0.04 29.54
C LYS A 291 0.58 -1.51 29.96
N GLU A 292 0.69 -1.73 31.25
CA GLU A 292 0.76 -3.09 31.79
C GLU A 292 -0.55 -3.84 31.57
N LYS A 293 -0.44 -5.15 31.31
CA LYS A 293 -1.60 -6.03 31.30
C LYS A 293 -2.13 -6.16 32.72
N SER A 294 -3.46 -6.20 32.87
CA SER A 294 -4.05 -6.63 34.15
C SER A 294 -3.64 -8.07 34.41
N SER A 295 -3.01 -8.32 35.55
CA SER A 295 -2.84 -9.69 36.05
C SER A 295 -4.15 -10.05 36.70
N ASP A 296 -4.95 -10.89 36.04
CA ASP A 296 -6.01 -11.64 36.70
C ASP A 296 -5.40 -12.76 37.49
#